data_a052e44bf52bf5c1783b75b1872e55a4
#
_entry.id   a052e44bf52bf5c1783b75b1872e55a4
#
_cell.length_a   1.000
_cell.length_b   1.000
_cell.length_c   1.000
_cell.angle_alpha   90.00
_cell.angle_beta   90.00
_cell.angle_gamma   90.00
#
_symmetry.space_group_name_H-M   'P 1'
#
loop_
_entity.id
_entity.type
_entity.pdbx_description
1 polymer ?
#
loop_
_entity_poly.entity_id
_entity_poly.type
_entity_poly.pdbx_seq_one_letter_code
_entity_poly.pdbx_strand_id
1 'polypeptide(L)'
;MNYRVVPVLMLAVSLAVASPARADVVTEWNEIADGIFAAAPPFKNRIMAMVQVAVHDALNSIDSRYETYTDVQSANRGASPGAAVAAAAYQVLLQTVPSQAAALGVIYNGKIAGLSCPASHPTCIAEGIAAGEAAAFAILSQRANDGSATPNLPYTLAPAPGVHQPTAPNFPAPQFAGWAHVTPFVINSSSQFRADPSEIFDLLGEVFTRDYNEVKRVGRSDAEATGNRTPDQSAIARFWPGGGANFNLVARIVVAGRGLDEWEHARLFALVNVALHDDTITVFDTKYTYNFWRPTTAIRAGATDGNPATDPDPNWLSYQLTPPYPDYTCGLTNNTGAALEVLRRYFGTDDIAYTLTAGGLTRSYSSLSQAEAEAVDARVFGGMHFRTGCVVGIRQGEKVGRFVIQHALKEVKGKGKDNH
;
A
#
# COMPACT_ATOMS: atom_id res chain seq x y z
N MET A 1 -21.51 68.56 -32.87
CA MET A 1 -21.26 67.63 -31.72
C MET A 1 -21.21 66.23 -32.29
N ASN A 2 -19.97 65.73 -32.55
CA ASN A 2 -19.78 64.45 -33.21
C ASN A 2 -19.46 63.38 -32.12
N TYR A 3 -20.41 62.47 -31.90
CA TYR A 3 -20.19 61.31 -31.02
C TYR A 3 -19.41 60.19 -31.76
N ARG A 4 -18.21 59.90 -31.32
CA ARG A 4 -17.43 58.74 -31.78
C ARG A 4 -17.92 57.50 -31.01
N VAL A 5 -18.49 56.55 -31.72
CA VAL A 5 -18.85 55.19 -31.18
C VAL A 5 -17.56 54.35 -31.18
N VAL A 6 -17.13 53.91 -30.00
CA VAL A 6 -16.04 52.97 -29.82
C VAL A 6 -16.63 51.53 -29.82
N PRO A 7 -16.18 50.62 -30.68
CA PRO A 7 -16.65 49.25 -30.65
C PRO A 7 -16.02 48.50 -29.45
N VAL A 8 -16.89 47.93 -28.61
CA VAL A 8 -16.45 46.98 -27.55
C VAL A 8 -16.25 45.62 -28.18
N LEU A 9 -14.99 45.18 -28.23
CA LEU A 9 -14.63 43.86 -28.68
C LEU A 9 -14.91 42.86 -27.54
N MET A 10 -15.97 42.05 -27.66
CA MET A 10 -16.20 40.93 -26.74
C MET A 10 -15.22 39.76 -27.04
N LEU A 11 -14.28 39.56 -26.15
CA LEU A 11 -13.38 38.40 -26.19
C LEU A 11 -14.18 37.18 -25.65
N ALA A 12 -14.62 36.30 -26.54
CA ALA A 12 -15.21 35.01 -26.15
C ALA A 12 -14.10 34.08 -25.65
N VAL A 13 -14.00 33.91 -24.33
CA VAL A 13 -13.15 32.88 -23.71
C VAL A 13 -13.89 31.56 -23.85
N SER A 14 -13.48 30.73 -24.79
CA SER A 14 -13.91 29.34 -24.89
C SER A 14 -13.28 28.56 -23.74
N LEU A 15 -14.03 28.28 -22.70
CA LEU A 15 -13.70 27.25 -21.72
C LEU A 15 -13.74 25.89 -22.44
N ALA A 16 -12.59 25.37 -22.83
CA ALA A 16 -12.48 23.96 -23.21
C ALA A 16 -12.76 23.12 -21.95
N VAL A 17 -13.97 22.57 -21.87
CA VAL A 17 -14.27 21.52 -20.89
C VAL A 17 -13.44 20.31 -21.30
N ALA A 18 -12.29 20.11 -20.65
CA ALA A 18 -11.54 18.89 -20.79
C ALA A 18 -12.46 17.73 -20.38
N SER A 19 -12.81 16.85 -21.32
CA SER A 19 -13.47 15.58 -20.98
C SER A 19 -12.58 14.87 -19.95
N PRO A 20 -13.16 14.29 -18.88
CA PRO A 20 -12.36 13.50 -17.96
C PRO A 20 -11.60 12.44 -18.76
N ALA A 21 -10.27 12.46 -18.67
CA ALA A 21 -9.45 11.45 -19.30
C ALA A 21 -9.95 10.08 -18.82
N ARG A 22 -10.43 9.26 -19.76
CA ARG A 22 -10.87 7.90 -19.43
C ARG A 22 -9.65 7.17 -18.85
N ALA A 23 -9.83 6.50 -17.71
CA ALA A 23 -8.77 5.66 -17.14
C ALA A 23 -8.31 4.66 -18.20
N ASP A 24 -7.01 4.47 -18.35
CA ASP A 24 -6.48 3.43 -19.23
C ASP A 24 -6.75 2.04 -18.66
N VAL A 25 -6.54 1.03 -19.47
CA VAL A 25 -6.83 -0.36 -19.10
C VAL A 25 -6.02 -0.84 -17.88
N VAL A 26 -4.81 -0.33 -17.68
CA VAL A 26 -3.96 -0.68 -16.52
C VAL A 26 -4.54 -0.11 -15.24
N THR A 27 -4.92 1.16 -15.26
CA THR A 27 -5.58 1.84 -14.14
C THR A 27 -6.93 1.20 -13.80
N GLU A 28 -7.73 0.84 -14.82
CA GLU A 28 -9.01 0.14 -14.63
C GLU A 28 -8.81 -1.23 -13.96
N TRP A 29 -7.85 -2.03 -14.41
CA TRP A 29 -7.59 -3.35 -13.79
C TRP A 29 -6.93 -3.25 -12.43
N ASN A 30 -6.15 -2.21 -12.15
CA ASN A 30 -5.68 -1.93 -10.78
C ASN A 30 -6.87 -1.65 -9.85
N GLU A 31 -7.85 -0.85 -10.29
CA GLU A 31 -9.05 -0.55 -9.50
C GLU A 31 -9.91 -1.80 -9.27
N ILE A 32 -10.14 -2.60 -10.31
CA ILE A 32 -10.88 -3.87 -10.22
C ILE A 32 -10.19 -4.81 -9.23
N ALA A 33 -8.89 -5.02 -9.36
CA ALA A 33 -8.13 -5.89 -8.48
C ALA A 33 -8.15 -5.41 -7.03
N ASP A 34 -8.01 -4.11 -6.80
CA ASP A 34 -8.03 -3.51 -5.47
C ASP A 34 -9.39 -3.65 -4.77
N GLY A 35 -10.50 -3.59 -5.55
CA GLY A 35 -11.87 -3.58 -5.04
C GLY A 35 -12.55 -4.94 -5.00
N ILE A 36 -12.13 -5.93 -5.80
CA ILE A 36 -12.89 -7.18 -6.02
C ILE A 36 -12.86 -8.14 -4.83
N PHE A 37 -11.91 -7.99 -3.91
CA PHE A 37 -11.77 -8.84 -2.74
C PHE A 37 -11.32 -8.08 -1.50
N ALA A 38 -11.69 -8.60 -0.34
CA ALA A 38 -11.18 -8.15 0.95
C ALA A 38 -10.27 -9.24 1.54
N ALA A 39 -9.10 -8.86 2.00
CA ALA A 39 -8.17 -9.75 2.70
C ALA A 39 -7.36 -8.95 3.73
N ALA A 40 -6.79 -9.66 4.71
CA ALA A 40 -5.81 -9.05 5.60
C ALA A 40 -4.63 -8.47 4.80
N PRO A 41 -4.04 -7.33 5.24
CA PRO A 41 -3.02 -6.63 4.47
C PRO A 41 -1.89 -7.52 3.92
N PRO A 42 -1.32 -8.48 4.66
CA PRO A 42 -0.26 -9.33 4.11
C PRO A 42 -0.68 -10.10 2.87
N PHE A 43 -1.87 -10.69 2.87
CA PHE A 43 -2.39 -11.42 1.71
C PHE A 43 -2.78 -10.48 0.58
N LYS A 44 -3.44 -9.34 0.90
CA LYS A 44 -3.83 -8.37 -0.12
C LYS A 44 -2.61 -7.81 -0.84
N ASN A 45 -1.58 -7.38 -0.11
CA ASN A 45 -0.35 -6.84 -0.69
C ASN A 45 0.34 -7.87 -1.61
N ARG A 46 0.38 -9.15 -1.20
CA ARG A 46 0.93 -10.23 -2.02
C ARG A 46 0.15 -10.42 -3.34
N ILE A 47 -1.16 -10.53 -3.26
CA ILE A 47 -2.01 -10.74 -4.45
C ILE A 47 -1.88 -9.55 -5.40
N MET A 48 -1.96 -8.33 -4.88
CA MET A 48 -1.81 -7.11 -5.68
C MET A 48 -0.44 -7.01 -6.33
N ALA A 49 0.65 -7.37 -5.64
CA ALA A 49 1.98 -7.42 -6.23
C ALA A 49 2.04 -8.41 -7.41
N MET A 50 1.48 -9.61 -7.25
CA MET A 50 1.42 -10.61 -8.33
C MET A 50 0.61 -10.11 -9.54
N VAL A 51 -0.54 -9.47 -9.30
CA VAL A 51 -1.38 -8.90 -10.38
C VAL A 51 -0.63 -7.82 -11.14
N GLN A 52 -0.03 -6.86 -10.43
CA GLN A 52 0.62 -5.72 -11.07
C GLN A 52 1.93 -6.11 -11.77
N VAL A 53 2.66 -7.09 -11.24
CA VAL A 53 3.83 -7.67 -11.91
C VAL A 53 3.41 -8.40 -13.19
N ALA A 54 2.34 -9.21 -13.15
CA ALA A 54 1.85 -9.89 -14.36
C ALA A 54 1.44 -8.90 -15.46
N VAL A 55 0.73 -7.82 -15.08
CA VAL A 55 0.33 -6.74 -16.01
C VAL A 55 1.56 -6.05 -16.61
N HIS A 56 2.54 -5.70 -15.78
CA HIS A 56 3.79 -5.10 -16.22
C HIS A 56 4.55 -6.00 -17.19
N ASP A 57 4.72 -7.27 -16.84
CA ASP A 57 5.49 -8.22 -17.66
C ASP A 57 4.79 -8.54 -18.96
N ALA A 58 3.44 -8.64 -18.97
CA ALA A 58 2.66 -8.82 -20.19
C ALA A 58 2.88 -7.69 -21.21
N LEU A 59 2.84 -6.43 -20.75
CA LEU A 59 3.12 -5.28 -21.62
C LEU A 59 4.56 -5.27 -22.13
N ASN A 60 5.53 -5.55 -21.25
CA ASN A 60 6.95 -5.53 -21.61
C ASN A 60 7.37 -6.76 -22.43
N SER A 61 6.57 -7.83 -22.48
CA SER A 61 6.76 -8.91 -23.45
C SER A 61 6.40 -8.47 -24.87
N ILE A 62 5.43 -7.56 -25.05
CA ILE A 62 5.02 -7.00 -26.35
C ILE A 62 6.00 -5.93 -26.82
N ASP A 63 6.29 -4.96 -25.98
CA ASP A 63 7.28 -3.90 -26.24
C ASP A 63 8.14 -3.68 -24.98
N SER A 64 9.36 -4.20 -25.01
CA SER A 64 10.30 -4.21 -23.90
C SER A 64 10.86 -2.82 -23.64
N ARG A 65 10.18 -2.01 -22.83
CA ARG A 65 10.64 -0.70 -22.36
C ARG A 65 11.33 -0.79 -21.00
N TYR A 66 10.87 -1.72 -20.18
CA TYR A 66 11.41 -1.99 -18.85
C TYR A 66 11.77 -3.46 -18.71
N GLU A 67 12.72 -3.75 -17.80
CA GLU A 67 13.05 -5.12 -17.41
C GLU A 67 11.83 -5.82 -16.84
N THR A 68 11.52 -7.03 -17.31
CA THR A 68 10.46 -7.86 -16.72
C THR A 68 10.90 -8.41 -15.35
N TYR A 69 9.94 -8.65 -14.48
CA TYR A 69 10.20 -9.30 -13.19
C TYR A 69 10.38 -10.82 -13.33
N THR A 70 9.56 -11.43 -14.20
CA THR A 70 9.61 -12.86 -14.49
C THR A 70 10.28 -13.12 -15.84
N ASP A 71 10.72 -14.36 -16.07
CA ASP A 71 11.29 -14.77 -17.35
C ASP A 71 10.15 -15.08 -18.36
N VAL A 72 9.51 -14.04 -18.88
CA VAL A 72 8.48 -14.14 -19.93
C VAL A 72 9.10 -14.05 -21.31
N GLN A 73 8.64 -14.89 -22.22
CA GLN A 73 9.07 -14.82 -23.61
C GLN A 73 8.49 -13.60 -24.32
N SER A 74 9.26 -13.03 -25.26
CA SER A 74 8.79 -11.92 -26.09
C SER A 74 7.57 -12.33 -26.90
N ALA A 75 6.53 -11.50 -26.85
CA ALA A 75 5.31 -11.64 -27.64
C ALA A 75 5.39 -10.87 -28.96
N ASN A 76 4.39 -11.07 -29.83
CA ASN A 76 4.29 -10.30 -31.07
C ASN A 76 4.04 -8.81 -30.75
N ARG A 77 4.80 -7.92 -31.37
CA ARG A 77 4.63 -6.46 -31.22
C ARG A 77 3.28 -5.93 -31.68
N GLY A 78 2.56 -6.68 -32.52
CA GLY A 78 1.20 -6.36 -32.93
C GLY A 78 0.12 -6.87 -31.98
N ALA A 79 0.47 -7.60 -30.93
CA ALA A 79 -0.48 -8.08 -29.93
C ALA A 79 -1.19 -6.92 -29.22
N SER A 80 -2.46 -7.09 -28.87
CA SER A 80 -3.27 -6.07 -28.18
C SER A 80 -2.81 -5.87 -26.74
N PRO A 81 -2.29 -4.66 -26.36
CA PRO A 81 -1.91 -4.38 -24.97
C PRO A 81 -3.11 -4.50 -24.01
N GLY A 82 -4.29 -4.00 -24.41
CA GLY A 82 -5.50 -4.09 -23.61
C GLY A 82 -5.93 -5.53 -23.31
N ALA A 83 -5.77 -6.44 -24.27
CA ALA A 83 -6.05 -7.86 -24.07
C ALA A 83 -5.00 -8.51 -23.13
N ALA A 84 -3.74 -8.14 -23.28
CA ALA A 84 -2.65 -8.64 -22.44
C ALA A 84 -2.82 -8.23 -20.97
N VAL A 85 -3.12 -6.96 -20.71
CA VAL A 85 -3.40 -6.44 -19.36
C VAL A 85 -4.61 -7.17 -18.75
N ALA A 86 -5.71 -7.28 -19.51
CA ALA A 86 -6.93 -7.93 -19.03
C ALA A 86 -6.69 -9.41 -18.69
N ALA A 87 -6.01 -10.14 -19.57
CA ALA A 87 -5.72 -11.56 -19.36
C ALA A 87 -4.76 -11.79 -18.18
N ALA A 88 -3.70 -10.98 -18.06
CA ALA A 88 -2.74 -11.06 -16.96
C ALA A 88 -3.42 -10.86 -15.60
N ALA A 89 -4.16 -9.77 -15.43
CA ALA A 89 -4.85 -9.47 -14.19
C ALA A 89 -5.93 -10.52 -13.86
N TYR A 90 -6.76 -10.88 -14.84
CA TYR A 90 -7.82 -11.88 -14.70
C TYR A 90 -7.27 -13.22 -14.23
N GLN A 91 -6.24 -13.75 -14.87
CA GLN A 91 -5.70 -15.08 -14.57
C GLN A 91 -5.08 -15.14 -13.16
N VAL A 92 -4.34 -14.11 -12.74
CA VAL A 92 -3.81 -14.05 -11.38
C VAL A 92 -4.95 -14.01 -10.36
N LEU A 93 -5.96 -13.16 -10.57
CA LEU A 93 -7.10 -13.04 -9.66
C LEU A 93 -7.94 -14.32 -9.62
N LEU A 94 -8.16 -14.98 -10.75
CA LEU A 94 -8.91 -16.24 -10.83
C LEU A 94 -8.27 -17.33 -9.96
N GLN A 95 -6.95 -17.42 -9.97
CA GLN A 95 -6.20 -18.43 -9.19
C GLN A 95 -6.07 -18.06 -7.71
N THR A 96 -5.97 -16.77 -7.39
CA THR A 96 -5.71 -16.31 -6.01
C THR A 96 -6.98 -15.97 -5.23
N VAL A 97 -8.08 -15.65 -5.94
CA VAL A 97 -9.38 -15.27 -5.35
C VAL A 97 -10.53 -16.02 -6.02
N PRO A 98 -10.54 -17.37 -6.00
CA PRO A 98 -11.50 -18.19 -6.74
C PRO A 98 -12.97 -17.94 -6.34
N SER A 99 -13.21 -17.41 -5.15
CA SER A 99 -14.56 -17.00 -4.70
C SER A 99 -15.17 -15.89 -5.56
N GLN A 100 -14.36 -15.15 -6.33
CA GLN A 100 -14.79 -14.08 -7.22
C GLN A 100 -14.80 -14.50 -8.71
N ALA A 101 -14.61 -15.78 -9.02
CA ALA A 101 -14.46 -16.27 -10.39
C ALA A 101 -15.63 -15.85 -11.32
N ALA A 102 -16.87 -15.93 -10.84
CA ALA A 102 -18.05 -15.55 -11.64
C ALA A 102 -18.06 -14.05 -11.97
N ALA A 103 -17.83 -13.19 -10.99
CA ALA A 103 -17.77 -11.74 -11.18
C ALA A 103 -16.58 -11.34 -12.08
N LEU A 104 -15.41 -11.92 -11.84
CA LEU A 104 -14.22 -11.71 -12.66
C LEU A 104 -14.45 -12.11 -14.11
N GLY A 105 -15.11 -13.26 -14.36
CA GLY A 105 -15.43 -13.74 -15.71
C GLY A 105 -16.33 -12.77 -16.48
N VAL A 106 -17.35 -12.21 -15.85
CA VAL A 106 -18.23 -11.20 -16.44
C VAL A 106 -17.43 -9.95 -16.84
N ILE A 107 -16.60 -9.43 -15.92
CA ILE A 107 -15.77 -8.25 -16.16
C ILE A 107 -14.80 -8.51 -17.32
N TYR A 108 -14.05 -9.61 -17.25
CA TYR A 108 -13.05 -9.98 -18.25
C TYR A 108 -13.68 -10.11 -19.66
N ASN A 109 -14.75 -10.88 -19.79
CA ASN A 109 -15.42 -11.07 -21.07
C ASN A 109 -15.96 -9.75 -21.64
N GLY A 110 -16.50 -8.87 -20.79
CA GLY A 110 -16.94 -7.53 -21.19
C GLY A 110 -15.79 -6.66 -21.70
N LYS A 111 -14.63 -6.71 -21.05
CA LYS A 111 -13.43 -5.95 -21.47
C LYS A 111 -12.90 -6.49 -22.81
N ILE A 112 -12.76 -7.80 -22.97
CA ILE A 112 -12.28 -8.41 -24.23
C ILE A 112 -13.24 -8.13 -25.37
N ALA A 113 -14.55 -8.23 -25.18
CA ALA A 113 -15.56 -7.96 -26.21
C ALA A 113 -15.55 -6.50 -26.70
N GLY A 114 -15.06 -5.57 -25.89
CA GLY A 114 -14.90 -4.16 -26.24
C GLY A 114 -13.65 -3.84 -27.08
N LEU A 115 -12.76 -4.80 -27.30
CA LEU A 115 -11.53 -4.62 -28.07
C LEU A 115 -11.74 -4.91 -29.55
N SER A 116 -10.87 -4.34 -30.39
CA SER A 116 -10.84 -4.60 -31.83
C SER A 116 -9.42 -4.66 -32.33
N CYS A 117 -9.20 -5.46 -33.36
CA CYS A 117 -7.93 -5.54 -34.06
C CYS A 117 -7.96 -4.72 -35.37
N PRO A 118 -6.82 -4.14 -35.78
CA PRO A 118 -6.71 -3.60 -37.12
C PRO A 118 -6.85 -4.72 -38.18
N ALA A 119 -7.41 -4.40 -39.34
CA ALA A 119 -7.59 -5.38 -40.42
C ALA A 119 -6.28 -6.01 -40.87
N SER A 120 -5.17 -5.30 -40.76
CA SER A 120 -3.82 -5.78 -41.04
C SER A 120 -3.29 -6.81 -40.04
N HIS A 121 -3.92 -6.94 -38.86
CA HIS A 121 -3.46 -7.84 -37.79
C HIS A 121 -4.67 -8.44 -37.03
N PRO A 122 -5.49 -9.28 -37.61
CA PRO A 122 -6.76 -9.75 -37.04
C PRO A 122 -6.60 -10.66 -35.83
N THR A 123 -5.38 -11.15 -35.52
CA THR A 123 -5.05 -12.04 -34.40
C THR A 123 -4.61 -11.26 -33.14
N CYS A 124 -4.55 -9.93 -33.18
CA CYS A 124 -3.96 -9.09 -32.14
C CYS A 124 -4.55 -9.38 -30.75
N ILE A 125 -5.85 -9.58 -30.62
CA ILE A 125 -6.51 -9.87 -29.33
C ILE A 125 -6.08 -11.24 -28.80
N ALA A 126 -6.09 -12.28 -29.65
CA ALA A 126 -5.68 -13.62 -29.25
C ALA A 126 -4.20 -13.67 -28.81
N GLU A 127 -3.34 -12.95 -29.52
CA GLU A 127 -1.92 -12.81 -29.16
C GLU A 127 -1.73 -12.03 -27.86
N GLY A 128 -2.53 -10.97 -27.63
CA GLY A 128 -2.52 -10.23 -26.38
C GLY A 128 -2.96 -11.11 -25.19
N ILE A 129 -4.04 -11.89 -25.36
CA ILE A 129 -4.48 -12.86 -24.35
C ILE A 129 -3.36 -13.84 -24.02
N ALA A 130 -2.72 -14.42 -25.03
CA ALA A 130 -1.62 -15.37 -24.81
C ALA A 130 -0.42 -14.74 -24.07
N ALA A 131 -0.08 -13.49 -24.37
CA ALA A 131 0.97 -12.75 -23.66
C ALA A 131 0.61 -12.53 -22.18
N GLY A 132 -0.63 -12.12 -21.89
CA GLY A 132 -1.13 -11.93 -20.53
C GLY A 132 -1.18 -13.23 -19.73
N GLU A 133 -1.67 -14.32 -20.32
CA GLU A 133 -1.71 -15.64 -19.69
C GLU A 133 -0.30 -16.17 -19.39
N ALA A 134 0.66 -15.96 -20.29
CA ALA A 134 2.05 -16.36 -20.08
C ALA A 134 2.68 -15.61 -18.88
N ALA A 135 2.47 -14.29 -18.79
CA ALA A 135 2.95 -13.48 -17.67
C ALA A 135 2.29 -13.88 -16.34
N ALA A 136 0.98 -14.12 -16.35
CA ALA A 136 0.27 -14.61 -15.16
C ALA A 136 0.79 -15.98 -14.71
N PHE A 137 0.98 -16.92 -15.65
CA PHE A 137 1.51 -18.24 -15.34
C PHE A 137 2.94 -18.16 -14.74
N ALA A 138 3.79 -17.30 -15.29
CA ALA A 138 5.15 -17.12 -14.81
C ALA A 138 5.19 -16.67 -13.34
N ILE A 139 4.45 -15.61 -12.97
CA ILE A 139 4.43 -15.12 -11.59
C ILE A 139 3.73 -16.09 -10.64
N LEU A 140 2.62 -16.73 -11.05
CA LEU A 140 1.93 -17.73 -10.23
C LEU A 140 2.84 -18.93 -9.93
N SER A 141 3.57 -19.41 -10.93
CA SER A 141 4.54 -20.51 -10.76
C SER A 141 5.69 -20.14 -9.83
N GLN A 142 6.26 -18.95 -10.01
CA GLN A 142 7.36 -18.46 -9.17
C GLN A 142 6.93 -18.28 -7.71
N ARG A 143 5.67 -17.92 -7.47
CA ARG A 143 5.13 -17.65 -6.12
C ARG A 143 4.34 -18.82 -5.52
N ALA A 144 4.30 -19.97 -6.18
CA ALA A 144 3.52 -21.15 -5.72
C ALA A 144 3.96 -21.65 -4.33
N ASN A 145 5.27 -21.60 -4.05
CA ASN A 145 5.88 -22.11 -2.82
C ASN A 145 6.65 -21.01 -2.07
N ASP A 146 6.16 -19.80 -2.03
CA ASP A 146 6.83 -18.66 -1.43
C ASP A 146 6.71 -18.55 0.09
N GLY A 147 6.06 -19.51 0.75
CA GLY A 147 5.89 -19.55 2.22
C GLY A 147 4.58 -18.94 2.71
N SER A 148 3.82 -18.24 1.87
CA SER A 148 2.58 -17.55 2.26
C SER A 148 1.44 -18.49 2.70
N ALA A 149 1.54 -19.78 2.41
CA ALA A 149 0.58 -20.80 2.86
C ALA A 149 0.66 -21.10 4.36
N THR A 150 1.72 -20.66 5.07
CA THR A 150 1.94 -20.89 6.49
C THR A 150 2.05 -19.56 7.25
N PRO A 151 0.96 -18.78 7.33
CA PRO A 151 1.02 -17.41 7.85
C PRO A 151 1.20 -17.34 9.36
N ASN A 152 0.70 -18.34 10.09
CA ASN A 152 0.70 -18.35 11.56
C ASN A 152 1.61 -19.44 12.09
N LEU A 153 2.57 -19.03 12.89
CA LEU A 153 3.43 -19.90 13.70
C LEU A 153 3.00 -19.81 15.17
N PRO A 154 3.25 -20.87 15.98
CA PRO A 154 2.97 -20.83 17.41
C PRO A 154 3.72 -19.65 18.08
N TYR A 155 2.99 -18.91 18.93
CA TYR A 155 3.57 -17.87 19.78
C TYR A 155 3.77 -18.42 21.17
N THR A 156 5.02 -18.55 21.62
CA THR A 156 5.39 -19.32 22.81
C THR A 156 6.04 -18.47 23.92
N LEU A 157 6.16 -17.14 23.73
CA LEU A 157 6.77 -16.28 24.74
C LEU A 157 5.87 -16.16 25.97
N ALA A 158 6.48 -16.33 27.13
CA ALA A 158 5.80 -16.13 28.41
C ALA A 158 5.46 -14.64 28.63
N PRO A 159 4.33 -14.33 29.28
CA PRO A 159 3.99 -12.97 29.69
C PRO A 159 5.08 -12.36 30.56
N ALA A 160 5.54 -11.16 30.18
CA ALA A 160 6.47 -10.32 30.94
C ALA A 160 6.29 -8.85 30.56
N PRO A 161 6.71 -7.90 31.39
CA PRO A 161 6.78 -6.48 31.01
C PRO A 161 7.55 -6.29 29.71
N GLY A 162 7.04 -5.49 28.79
CA GLY A 162 7.62 -5.29 27.46
C GLY A 162 7.28 -6.37 26.43
N VAL A 163 6.82 -7.55 26.84
CA VAL A 163 6.53 -8.68 25.91
C VAL A 163 5.08 -8.64 25.45
N HIS A 164 4.87 -8.81 24.14
CA HIS A 164 3.55 -8.87 23.53
C HIS A 164 2.68 -9.97 24.11
N GLN A 165 1.43 -9.63 24.37
CA GLN A 165 0.38 -10.54 24.83
C GLN A 165 -0.90 -10.27 24.02
N PRO A 166 -1.81 -11.25 23.93
CA PRO A 166 -3.16 -11.03 23.40
C PRO A 166 -3.80 -9.81 24.06
N THR A 167 -4.46 -8.96 23.28
CA THR A 167 -4.98 -7.67 23.75
C THR A 167 -6.49 -7.69 23.95
N ALA A 168 -6.95 -6.94 24.98
CA ALA A 168 -8.37 -6.71 25.20
C ALA A 168 -9.04 -6.02 23.99
N PRO A 169 -10.36 -6.20 23.77
CA PRO A 169 -11.29 -6.97 24.61
C PRO A 169 -11.34 -8.47 24.28
N ASN A 170 -10.91 -8.90 23.10
CA ASN A 170 -11.16 -10.25 22.59
C ASN A 170 -10.00 -11.23 22.81
N PHE A 171 -8.84 -10.76 23.22
CA PHE A 171 -7.62 -11.55 23.44
C PHE A 171 -7.28 -12.52 22.30
N PRO A 172 -7.27 -12.10 21.03
CA PRO A 172 -6.98 -12.98 19.90
C PRO A 172 -5.54 -13.47 19.95
N ALA A 173 -5.32 -14.72 19.50
CA ALA A 173 -3.97 -15.25 19.36
C ALA A 173 -3.14 -14.42 18.38
N PRO A 174 -1.82 -14.27 18.62
CA PRO A 174 -0.93 -13.56 17.71
C PRO A 174 -0.95 -14.15 16.29
N GLN A 175 -1.00 -13.30 15.29
CA GLN A 175 -1.14 -13.68 13.88
C GLN A 175 0.06 -13.24 13.05
N PHE A 176 0.24 -13.89 11.90
CA PHE A 176 1.22 -13.57 10.88
C PHE A 176 2.69 -13.73 11.30
N ALA A 177 2.99 -14.49 12.35
CA ALA A 177 4.38 -14.77 12.75
C ALA A 177 5.17 -15.48 11.64
N GLY A 178 4.50 -16.27 10.79
CA GLY A 178 5.10 -16.92 9.64
C GLY A 178 5.41 -16.00 8.47
N TRP A 179 4.89 -14.76 8.47
CA TRP A 179 5.03 -13.86 7.33
C TRP A 179 6.47 -13.40 7.08
N ALA A 180 7.29 -13.37 8.12
CA ALA A 180 8.74 -13.11 8.00
C ALA A 180 9.49 -14.18 7.17
N HIS A 181 8.89 -15.33 6.94
CA HIS A 181 9.47 -16.43 6.15
C HIS A 181 8.96 -16.48 4.71
N VAL A 182 8.07 -15.56 4.32
CA VAL A 182 7.61 -15.44 2.94
C VAL A 182 8.76 -14.89 2.09
N THR A 183 8.96 -15.49 0.92
CA THR A 183 10.00 -15.04 -0.03
C THR A 183 9.66 -13.63 -0.53
N PRO A 184 10.55 -12.64 -0.39
CA PRO A 184 10.32 -11.30 -0.92
C PRO A 184 10.33 -11.28 -2.47
N PHE A 185 9.90 -10.17 -3.05
CA PHE A 185 10.03 -9.93 -4.49
C PHE A 185 11.42 -9.38 -4.84
N VAL A 186 11.92 -8.39 -4.11
CA VAL A 186 13.11 -7.62 -4.49
C VAL A 186 14.14 -7.52 -3.38
N ILE A 187 13.73 -7.35 -2.12
CA ILE A 187 14.69 -7.36 -1.01
C ILE A 187 15.31 -8.74 -0.85
N ASN A 188 16.55 -8.79 -0.35
CA ASN A 188 17.31 -10.05 -0.28
C ASN A 188 16.89 -10.97 0.87
N SER A 189 16.30 -10.40 1.94
CA SER A 189 15.80 -11.14 3.10
C SER A 189 14.81 -10.28 3.90
N SER A 190 13.97 -10.92 4.72
CA SER A 190 13.06 -10.23 5.63
C SER A 190 13.76 -9.27 6.61
N SER A 191 14.99 -9.59 6.98
CA SER A 191 15.80 -8.83 7.95
C SER A 191 16.66 -7.73 7.33
N GLN A 192 16.68 -7.59 5.99
CA GLN A 192 17.57 -6.62 5.31
C GLN A 192 17.32 -5.17 5.80
N PHE A 193 16.09 -4.83 6.07
CA PHE A 193 15.69 -3.52 6.56
C PHE A 193 15.02 -3.58 7.94
N ARG A 194 15.28 -4.65 8.71
CA ARG A 194 14.81 -4.71 10.10
C ARG A 194 15.19 -3.43 10.82
N ALA A 195 14.22 -2.82 11.50
CA ALA A 195 14.48 -1.65 12.29
C ALA A 195 15.46 -1.98 13.42
N ASP A 196 16.36 -1.02 13.72
CA ASP A 196 17.28 -1.16 14.84
C ASP A 196 16.53 -1.23 16.17
N PRO A 197 17.14 -1.79 17.24
CA PRO A 197 16.63 -1.66 18.59
C PRO A 197 16.38 -0.19 18.94
N SER A 198 15.27 0.07 19.62
CA SER A 198 14.81 1.42 19.90
C SER A 198 14.82 1.69 21.41
N GLU A 199 15.06 2.93 21.77
CA GLU A 199 14.96 3.43 23.15
C GLU A 199 13.58 3.19 23.78
N ILE A 200 12.54 2.91 22.97
CA ILE A 200 11.21 2.53 23.45
C ILE A 200 11.22 1.22 24.26
N PHE A 201 12.25 0.39 24.11
CA PHE A 201 12.38 -0.88 24.84
C PHE A 201 12.92 -0.71 26.26
N ASP A 202 13.52 0.44 26.57
CA ASP A 202 13.84 0.82 27.94
C ASP A 202 12.58 1.33 28.66
N LEU A 203 11.94 0.45 29.41
CA LEU A 203 10.67 0.75 30.10
C LEU A 203 10.82 1.83 31.17
N LEU A 204 12.05 2.09 31.66
CA LEU A 204 12.35 3.17 32.64
C LEU A 204 12.77 4.46 31.94
N GLY A 205 13.01 4.41 30.63
CA GLY A 205 13.52 5.52 29.82
C GLY A 205 12.48 6.61 29.54
N GLU A 206 12.98 7.79 29.19
CA GLU A 206 12.14 8.96 28.86
C GLU A 206 11.27 8.73 27.61
N VAL A 207 11.79 7.99 26.61
CA VAL A 207 11.07 7.73 25.35
C VAL A 207 9.84 6.88 25.62
N PHE A 208 9.97 5.77 26.35
CA PHE A 208 8.84 4.94 26.74
C PHE A 208 7.82 5.72 27.59
N THR A 209 8.30 6.43 28.61
CA THR A 209 7.45 7.24 29.49
C THR A 209 6.62 8.26 28.72
N ARG A 210 7.25 9.00 27.81
CA ARG A 210 6.57 9.98 26.95
C ARG A 210 5.51 9.32 26.08
N ASP A 211 5.87 8.29 25.33
CA ASP A 211 4.98 7.62 24.39
C ASP A 211 3.82 6.90 25.12
N TYR A 212 4.09 6.30 26.27
CA TYR A 212 3.08 5.70 27.14
C TYR A 212 2.05 6.74 27.58
N ASN A 213 2.49 7.86 28.15
CA ASN A 213 1.60 8.90 28.66
C ASN A 213 0.85 9.61 27.53
N GLU A 214 1.47 9.78 26.37
CA GLU A 214 0.79 10.32 25.19
C GLU A 214 -0.35 9.42 24.76
N VAL A 215 -0.08 8.15 24.45
CA VAL A 215 -1.11 7.23 23.93
C VAL A 215 -2.17 6.92 24.99
N LYS A 216 -1.80 6.84 26.26
CA LYS A 216 -2.75 6.69 27.37
C LYS A 216 -3.78 7.81 27.40
N ARG A 217 -3.35 9.05 27.18
CA ARG A 217 -4.20 10.24 27.20
C ARG A 217 -5.05 10.36 25.94
N VAL A 218 -4.44 10.33 24.74
CA VAL A 218 -5.16 10.65 23.48
C VAL A 218 -5.75 9.43 22.78
N GLY A 219 -5.19 8.24 23.01
CA GLY A 219 -5.57 6.99 22.35
C GLY A 219 -6.71 6.23 23.02
N ARG A 220 -7.17 6.68 24.18
CA ARG A 220 -8.24 6.06 24.95
C ARG A 220 -9.58 6.14 24.22
N SER A 221 -10.42 5.15 24.40
CA SER A 221 -11.73 5.04 23.73
C SER A 221 -12.66 6.24 23.97
N ASP A 222 -12.63 6.79 25.18
CA ASP A 222 -13.43 7.94 25.63
C ASP A 222 -12.66 9.28 25.64
N ALA A 223 -11.46 9.35 25.04
CA ALA A 223 -10.61 10.54 25.09
C ALA A 223 -11.28 11.79 24.47
N GLU A 224 -12.14 11.63 23.48
CA GLU A 224 -12.90 12.74 22.90
C GLU A 224 -13.94 13.29 23.89
N ALA A 225 -14.69 12.40 24.55
CA ALA A 225 -15.68 12.80 25.55
C ALA A 225 -15.06 13.48 26.79
N THR A 226 -13.80 13.15 27.12
CA THR A 226 -13.06 13.74 28.22
C THR A 226 -12.20 14.96 27.82
N GLY A 227 -12.27 15.39 26.54
CA GLY A 227 -11.52 16.53 26.02
C GLY A 227 -10.02 16.28 25.78
N ASN A 228 -9.56 15.03 25.87
CA ASN A 228 -8.17 14.66 25.64
C ASN A 228 -7.81 14.42 24.15
N ARG A 229 -8.82 14.28 23.28
CA ARG A 229 -8.70 14.16 21.85
C ARG A 229 -9.78 15.01 21.18
N THR A 230 -9.39 15.78 20.13
CA THR A 230 -10.34 16.59 19.39
C THR A 230 -11.19 15.74 18.40
N PRO A 231 -12.34 16.22 17.93
CA PRO A 231 -13.11 15.56 16.88
C PRO A 231 -12.30 15.30 15.60
N ASP A 232 -11.41 16.23 15.20
CA ASP A 232 -10.55 16.02 14.02
C ASP A 232 -9.52 14.91 14.26
N GLN A 233 -8.89 14.86 15.43
CA GLN A 233 -7.99 13.75 15.80
C GLN A 233 -8.71 12.40 15.80
N SER A 234 -9.98 12.36 16.22
CA SER A 234 -10.82 11.16 16.11
C SER A 234 -11.15 10.82 14.65
N ALA A 235 -11.36 11.83 13.82
CA ALA A 235 -11.56 11.64 12.37
C ALA A 235 -10.29 11.08 11.72
N ILE A 236 -9.11 11.62 12.02
CA ILE A 236 -7.80 11.12 11.58
C ILE A 236 -7.64 9.63 11.96
N ALA A 237 -7.91 9.28 13.23
CA ALA A 237 -7.79 7.91 13.72
C ALA A 237 -8.72 6.91 12.98
N ARG A 238 -9.88 7.36 12.48
CA ARG A 238 -10.81 6.53 11.71
C ARG A 238 -10.48 6.50 10.23
N PHE A 239 -9.99 7.60 9.67
CA PHE A 239 -9.73 7.75 8.23
C PHE A 239 -8.69 6.74 7.74
N TRP A 240 -7.54 6.66 8.39
CA TRP A 240 -6.44 5.82 7.92
C TRP A 240 -6.77 4.32 7.90
N PRO A 241 -7.31 3.70 8.95
CA PRO A 241 -7.74 2.30 8.87
C PRO A 241 -9.02 2.11 8.05
N GLY A 242 -9.83 3.16 7.87
CA GLY A 242 -11.06 3.15 7.10
C GLY A 242 -10.88 3.26 5.59
N GLY A 243 -9.63 3.14 5.09
CA GLY A 243 -9.30 3.18 3.66
C GLY A 243 -8.32 4.28 3.26
N GLY A 244 -7.93 5.17 4.18
CA GLY A 244 -6.90 6.19 3.93
C GLY A 244 -5.53 5.59 3.59
N ALA A 245 -5.27 4.36 4.04
CA ALA A 245 -4.09 3.58 3.70
C ALA A 245 -4.26 2.72 2.42
N ASN A 246 -5.19 3.04 1.54
CA ASN A 246 -5.30 2.41 0.23
C ASN A 246 -4.33 3.07 -0.76
N PHE A 247 -3.08 2.57 -0.81
CA PHE A 247 -2.03 3.16 -1.64
C PHE A 247 -2.21 2.89 -3.14
N ASN A 248 -3.01 1.91 -3.55
CA ASN A 248 -3.43 1.76 -4.94
C ASN A 248 -4.34 2.91 -5.37
N LEU A 249 -5.30 3.29 -4.53
CA LEU A 249 -6.15 4.45 -4.78
C LEU A 249 -5.33 5.75 -4.77
N VAL A 250 -4.41 5.92 -3.82
CA VAL A 250 -3.49 7.08 -3.80
C VAL A 250 -2.68 7.15 -5.09
N ALA A 251 -2.10 6.03 -5.54
CA ALA A 251 -1.34 5.98 -6.78
C ALA A 251 -2.21 6.36 -7.99
N ARG A 252 -3.45 5.83 -8.10
CA ARG A 252 -4.40 6.20 -9.18
C ARG A 252 -4.72 7.70 -9.17
N ILE A 253 -4.95 8.30 -7.99
CA ILE A 253 -5.20 9.74 -7.86
C ILE A 253 -3.97 10.54 -8.31
N VAL A 254 -2.79 10.12 -7.88
CA VAL A 254 -1.53 10.83 -8.18
C VAL A 254 -1.19 10.78 -9.67
N VAL A 255 -1.44 9.67 -10.37
CA VAL A 255 -1.13 9.57 -11.81
C VAL A 255 -2.17 10.27 -12.68
N ALA A 256 -3.37 10.52 -12.18
CA ALA A 256 -4.44 11.11 -12.96
C ALA A 256 -4.03 12.47 -13.55
N GLY A 257 -4.10 12.58 -14.88
CA GLY A 257 -3.77 13.81 -15.61
C GLY A 257 -2.28 14.11 -15.76
N ARG A 258 -1.38 13.19 -15.40
CA ARG A 258 0.08 13.39 -15.54
C ARG A 258 0.66 12.97 -16.89
N GLY A 259 -0.17 12.47 -17.82
CA GLY A 259 0.25 12.12 -19.18
C GLY A 259 1.14 10.88 -19.26
N LEU A 260 1.10 10.00 -18.25
CA LEU A 260 1.75 8.69 -18.29
C LEU A 260 1.00 7.76 -19.24
N ASP A 261 1.74 6.90 -19.94
CA ASP A 261 1.16 5.85 -20.77
C ASP A 261 0.93 4.53 -20.01
N GLU A 262 0.36 3.52 -20.67
CA GLU A 262 0.02 2.23 -20.07
C GLU A 262 1.24 1.49 -19.49
N TRP A 263 2.42 1.58 -20.12
CA TRP A 263 3.66 0.97 -19.63
C TRP A 263 4.19 1.66 -18.38
N GLU A 264 4.12 2.99 -18.38
CA GLU A 264 4.51 3.83 -17.22
C GLU A 264 3.58 3.58 -16.04
N HIS A 265 2.26 3.48 -16.26
CA HIS A 265 1.29 3.09 -15.22
C HIS A 265 1.56 1.69 -14.68
N ALA A 266 1.74 0.70 -15.58
CA ALA A 266 2.01 -0.67 -15.18
C ALA A 266 3.28 -0.80 -14.32
N ARG A 267 4.36 -0.10 -14.73
CA ARG A 267 5.60 -0.05 -13.96
C ARG A 267 5.39 0.56 -12.59
N LEU A 268 4.73 1.71 -12.49
CA LEU A 268 4.52 2.39 -11.22
C LEU A 268 3.68 1.55 -10.27
N PHE A 269 2.55 1.00 -10.74
CA PHE A 269 1.70 0.17 -9.88
C PHE A 269 2.40 -1.12 -9.46
N ALA A 270 3.20 -1.74 -10.32
CA ALA A 270 4.02 -2.89 -9.96
C ALA A 270 5.03 -2.54 -8.86
N LEU A 271 5.78 -1.44 -9.00
CA LEU A 271 6.75 -0.98 -8.00
C LEU A 271 6.09 -0.67 -6.65
N VAL A 272 4.94 0.02 -6.64
CA VAL A 272 4.20 0.32 -5.39
C VAL A 272 3.77 -0.97 -4.70
N ASN A 273 3.19 -1.92 -5.43
CA ASN A 273 2.66 -3.14 -4.82
C ASN A 273 3.76 -4.12 -4.39
N VAL A 274 4.87 -4.19 -5.12
CA VAL A 274 6.06 -4.93 -4.71
C VAL A 274 6.67 -4.34 -3.45
N ALA A 275 6.79 -3.00 -3.37
CA ALA A 275 7.27 -2.33 -2.16
C ALA A 275 6.36 -2.60 -0.95
N LEU A 276 5.05 -2.55 -1.11
CA LEU A 276 4.08 -2.87 -0.05
C LEU A 276 4.20 -4.32 0.44
N HIS A 277 4.44 -5.27 -0.48
CA HIS A 277 4.61 -6.67 -0.11
C HIS A 277 5.93 -6.91 0.63
N ASP A 278 7.04 -6.43 0.10
CA ASP A 278 8.37 -6.61 0.69
C ASP A 278 8.49 -5.88 2.03
N ASP A 279 7.86 -4.70 2.15
CA ASP A 279 7.74 -4.00 3.42
C ASP A 279 6.95 -4.82 4.45
N THR A 280 5.85 -5.42 4.05
CA THR A 280 5.04 -6.27 4.94
C THR A 280 5.87 -7.42 5.52
N ILE A 281 6.72 -8.06 4.73
CA ILE A 281 7.65 -9.10 5.19
C ILE A 281 8.62 -8.52 6.24
N THR A 282 9.23 -7.39 5.95
CA THR A 282 10.17 -6.68 6.84
C THR A 282 9.50 -6.25 8.15
N VAL A 283 8.25 -5.79 8.08
CA VAL A 283 7.44 -5.44 9.26
C VAL A 283 7.24 -6.63 10.18
N PHE A 284 6.83 -7.78 9.65
CA PHE A 284 6.57 -8.95 10.49
C PHE A 284 7.86 -9.58 11.02
N ASP A 285 8.97 -9.51 10.28
CA ASP A 285 10.28 -9.85 10.80
C ASP A 285 10.65 -8.98 12.01
N THR A 286 10.52 -7.67 11.89
CA THR A 286 10.81 -6.71 12.98
C THR A 286 9.91 -6.96 14.19
N LYS A 287 8.60 -7.12 13.96
CA LYS A 287 7.61 -7.34 15.02
C LYS A 287 7.91 -8.58 15.87
N TYR A 288 8.17 -9.70 15.23
CA TYR A 288 8.39 -10.98 15.90
C TYR A 288 9.85 -11.18 16.36
N THR A 289 10.78 -10.34 15.90
CA THR A 289 12.11 -10.25 16.50
C THR A 289 12.07 -9.58 17.86
N TYR A 290 11.40 -8.42 17.97
CA TYR A 290 11.38 -7.66 19.22
C TYR A 290 10.22 -8.02 20.15
N ASN A 291 9.11 -8.52 19.62
CA ASN A 291 7.95 -8.96 20.39
C ASN A 291 7.40 -7.92 21.37
N PHE A 292 7.50 -6.63 21.03
CA PHE A 292 7.16 -5.55 21.96
C PHE A 292 5.64 -5.46 22.18
N TRP A 293 5.25 -5.25 23.42
CA TRP A 293 3.84 -5.17 23.82
C TRP A 293 3.09 -3.97 23.23
N ARG A 294 1.77 -4.06 23.21
CA ARG A 294 0.88 -3.00 22.75
C ARG A 294 0.56 -2.01 23.85
N PRO A 295 0.21 -0.72 23.54
CA PRO A 295 -0.26 0.25 24.53
C PRO A 295 -1.34 -0.29 25.45
N THR A 296 -2.33 -1.03 24.91
CA THR A 296 -3.40 -1.64 25.72
C THR A 296 -2.85 -2.55 26.79
N THR A 297 -1.85 -3.38 26.49
CA THR A 297 -1.24 -4.27 27.49
C THR A 297 -0.38 -3.46 28.47
N ALA A 298 0.46 -2.57 27.97
CA ALA A 298 1.35 -1.75 28.79
C ALA A 298 0.57 -0.89 29.81
N ILE A 299 -0.47 -0.18 29.36
CA ILE A 299 -1.25 0.72 30.22
C ILE A 299 -2.06 -0.05 31.28
N ARG A 300 -2.62 -1.20 30.90
CA ARG A 300 -3.38 -2.03 31.86
C ARG A 300 -2.47 -2.70 32.88
N ALA A 301 -1.23 -2.99 32.52
CA ALA A 301 -0.22 -3.64 33.36
C ALA A 301 0.87 -2.68 33.87
N GLY A 302 0.69 -1.37 33.78
CA GLY A 302 1.71 -0.37 34.12
C GLY A 302 2.28 -0.48 35.53
N ALA A 303 1.57 -1.09 36.47
CA ALA A 303 2.11 -1.38 37.78
C ALA A 303 3.27 -2.40 37.79
N THR A 304 3.53 -3.07 36.68
CA THR A 304 4.52 -4.15 36.54
C THR A 304 5.78 -3.75 35.75
N ASP A 305 5.80 -2.58 35.13
CA ASP A 305 6.91 -2.13 34.27
C ASP A 305 8.08 -1.54 35.07
N GLY A 306 7.86 -1.29 36.35
CA GLY A 306 8.87 -0.72 37.26
C GLY A 306 9.09 0.78 37.10
N ASN A 307 8.34 1.47 36.25
CA ASN A 307 8.47 2.89 35.97
C ASN A 307 7.45 3.71 36.79
N PRO A 308 7.90 4.50 37.74
CA PRO A 308 6.99 5.29 38.58
C PRO A 308 6.28 6.44 37.82
N ALA A 309 6.69 6.74 36.60
CA ALA A 309 6.10 7.78 35.74
C ALA A 309 5.04 7.25 34.76
N THR A 310 4.73 5.97 34.83
CA THR A 310 3.71 5.27 33.98
C THR A 310 2.59 4.73 34.87
N ASP A 311 1.62 5.57 35.22
CA ASP A 311 0.48 5.16 36.03
C ASP A 311 -0.39 4.13 35.30
N PRO A 312 -0.74 2.97 35.92
CA PRO A 312 -1.60 1.97 35.32
C PRO A 312 -3.06 2.44 35.18
N ASP A 313 -3.77 1.89 34.21
CA ASP A 313 -5.23 1.94 34.10
C ASP A 313 -5.76 0.57 33.68
N PRO A 314 -6.20 -0.28 34.62
CA PRO A 314 -6.67 -1.64 34.33
C PRO A 314 -7.89 -1.69 33.40
N ASN A 315 -8.63 -0.58 33.27
CA ASN A 315 -9.83 -0.49 32.43
C ASN A 315 -9.57 0.22 31.10
N TRP A 316 -8.34 0.62 30.81
CA TRP A 316 -8.02 1.32 29.58
C TRP A 316 -8.31 0.47 28.35
N LEU A 317 -8.99 1.08 27.37
CA LEU A 317 -9.25 0.49 26.05
C LEU A 317 -8.82 1.49 24.98
N SER A 318 -8.21 0.98 23.92
CA SER A 318 -7.87 1.77 22.75
C SER A 318 -9.13 2.23 21.99
N TYR A 319 -9.05 3.38 21.33
CA TYR A 319 -10.14 3.90 20.50
C TYR A 319 -10.42 3.01 19.29
N GLN A 320 -9.38 2.49 18.65
CA GLN A 320 -9.48 1.52 17.58
C GLN A 320 -9.07 0.13 18.07
N LEU A 321 -9.65 -0.90 17.44
CA LEU A 321 -9.30 -2.27 17.78
C LEU A 321 -7.81 -2.55 17.54
N THR A 322 -7.13 -3.04 18.56
CA THR A 322 -5.71 -3.37 18.47
C THR A 322 -5.50 -4.64 17.65
N PRO A 323 -4.67 -4.60 16.60
CA PRO A 323 -4.38 -5.78 15.79
C PRO A 323 -3.61 -6.85 16.58
N PRO A 324 -3.84 -8.16 16.29
CA PRO A 324 -3.29 -9.28 17.07
C PRO A 324 -1.85 -9.64 16.69
N TYR A 325 -0.92 -8.72 16.87
CA TYR A 325 0.52 -8.93 16.68
C TYR A 325 1.33 -7.85 17.42
N PRO A 326 2.65 -8.06 17.66
CA PRO A 326 3.49 -7.13 18.40
C PRO A 326 3.47 -5.68 17.88
N ASP A 327 3.78 -4.71 18.76
CA ASP A 327 3.68 -3.29 18.46
C ASP A 327 4.71 -2.81 17.44
N TYR A 328 5.99 -3.02 17.73
CA TYR A 328 7.12 -2.38 17.06
C TYR A 328 7.54 -3.18 15.81
N THR A 329 7.62 -2.56 14.64
CA THR A 329 7.21 -1.22 14.23
C THR A 329 5.74 -1.18 13.78
N CYS A 330 5.17 0.01 13.56
CA CYS A 330 3.79 0.14 13.13
C CYS A 330 3.62 -0.23 11.65
N GLY A 331 2.86 -1.29 11.34
CA GLY A 331 2.69 -1.78 9.96
C GLY A 331 2.02 -0.79 9.01
N LEU A 332 1.04 0.01 9.48
CA LEU A 332 0.40 1.01 8.63
C LEU A 332 1.40 2.09 8.20
N THR A 333 2.20 2.62 9.12
CA THR A 333 3.18 3.66 8.81
C THR A 333 4.35 3.12 7.97
N ASN A 334 4.74 1.86 8.17
CA ASN A 334 5.69 1.19 7.28
C ASN A 334 5.18 1.18 5.83
N ASN A 335 3.99 0.63 5.59
CA ASN A 335 3.39 0.60 4.26
C ASN A 335 3.21 2.02 3.68
N THR A 336 2.90 3.02 4.53
CA THR A 336 2.84 4.43 4.10
C THR A 336 4.20 4.89 3.58
N GLY A 337 5.26 4.70 4.36
CA GLY A 337 6.62 5.06 3.96
C GLY A 337 7.05 4.34 2.68
N ALA A 338 6.78 3.03 2.55
CA ALA A 338 7.16 2.24 1.38
C ALA A 338 6.47 2.73 0.10
N ALA A 339 5.16 2.90 0.14
CA ALA A 339 4.39 3.32 -1.04
C ALA A 339 4.70 4.77 -1.44
N LEU A 340 4.73 5.69 -0.46
CA LEU A 340 4.95 7.11 -0.75
C LEU A 340 6.40 7.39 -1.17
N GLU A 341 7.38 6.64 -0.68
CA GLU A 341 8.77 6.75 -1.18
C GLU A 341 8.89 6.28 -2.65
N VAL A 342 8.16 5.24 -3.07
CA VAL A 342 8.11 4.88 -4.49
C VAL A 342 7.54 6.03 -5.31
N LEU A 343 6.42 6.65 -4.90
CA LEU A 343 5.84 7.80 -5.61
C LEU A 343 6.80 8.99 -5.62
N ARG A 344 7.39 9.34 -4.48
CA ARG A 344 8.38 10.42 -4.34
C ARG A 344 9.54 10.24 -5.31
N ARG A 345 10.07 9.03 -5.40
CA ARG A 345 11.20 8.70 -6.29
C ARG A 345 10.81 8.65 -7.76
N TYR A 346 9.63 8.13 -8.06
CA TYR A 346 9.13 8.04 -9.43
C TYR A 346 8.94 9.42 -10.06
N PHE A 347 8.38 10.37 -9.29
CA PHE A 347 8.12 11.74 -9.74
C PHE A 347 9.24 12.75 -9.40
N GLY A 348 10.23 12.35 -8.61
CA GLY A 348 11.38 13.20 -8.26
C GLY A 348 11.04 14.34 -7.28
N THR A 349 9.88 14.30 -6.61
CA THR A 349 9.43 15.36 -5.69
C THR A 349 8.57 14.81 -4.55
N ASP A 350 8.62 15.49 -3.39
CA ASP A 350 7.70 15.29 -2.26
C ASP A 350 6.41 16.12 -2.42
N ASP A 351 6.46 17.21 -3.20
CA ASP A 351 5.38 18.16 -3.42
C ASP A 351 4.33 17.57 -4.38
N ILE A 352 3.63 16.53 -3.90
CA ILE A 352 2.54 15.86 -4.59
C ILE A 352 1.26 16.08 -3.78
N ALA A 353 0.48 17.07 -4.22
CA ALA A 353 -0.82 17.33 -3.62
C ALA A 353 -1.88 16.32 -4.09
N TYR A 354 -2.67 15.82 -3.16
CA TYR A 354 -3.80 14.96 -3.47
C TYR A 354 -4.90 15.05 -2.41
N THR A 355 -6.12 14.69 -2.82
CA THR A 355 -7.28 14.59 -1.94
C THR A 355 -7.83 13.19 -2.01
N LEU A 356 -8.11 12.61 -0.85
CA LEU A 356 -8.60 11.24 -0.72
C LEU A 356 -9.85 11.22 0.16
N THR A 357 -10.89 10.50 -0.28
CA THR A 357 -12.10 10.21 0.50
C THR A 357 -12.11 8.73 0.86
N ALA A 358 -12.20 8.43 2.15
CA ALA A 358 -12.25 7.08 2.66
C ALA A 358 -13.08 7.01 3.95
N GLY A 359 -13.89 5.96 4.13
CA GLY A 359 -14.73 5.80 5.31
C GLY A 359 -15.70 6.96 5.58
N GLY A 360 -16.13 7.65 4.53
CA GLY A 360 -17.01 8.85 4.63
C GLY A 360 -16.28 10.14 5.07
N LEU A 361 -14.96 10.12 5.16
CA LEU A 361 -14.13 11.27 5.54
C LEU A 361 -13.24 11.68 4.35
N THR A 362 -13.04 12.98 4.16
CA THR A 362 -12.17 13.53 3.11
C THR A 362 -10.99 14.26 3.75
N ARG A 363 -9.78 13.96 3.25
CA ARG A 363 -8.56 14.63 3.67
C ARG A 363 -7.73 15.04 2.47
N SER A 364 -7.08 16.20 2.57
CA SER A 364 -6.24 16.77 1.52
C SER A 364 -4.84 16.98 2.06
N TYR A 365 -3.86 16.64 1.27
CA TYR A 365 -2.44 16.78 1.58
C TYR A 365 -1.76 17.63 0.51
N SER A 366 -0.83 18.48 0.91
CA SER A 366 0.00 19.29 0.00
C SER A 366 1.28 18.57 -0.38
N SER A 367 1.70 17.56 0.42
CA SER A 367 2.89 16.76 0.16
C SER A 367 2.72 15.33 0.67
N LEU A 368 3.58 14.43 0.22
CA LEU A 368 3.63 13.06 0.71
C LEU A 368 4.05 13.00 2.18
N SER A 369 5.03 13.81 2.58
CA SER A 369 5.47 13.91 3.99
C SER A 369 4.37 14.38 4.94
N GLN A 370 3.44 15.23 4.49
CA GLN A 370 2.29 15.62 5.29
C GLN A 370 1.36 14.42 5.57
N ALA A 371 1.15 13.58 4.57
CA ALA A 371 0.36 12.37 4.73
C ALA A 371 1.05 11.34 5.66
N GLU A 372 2.38 11.19 5.56
CA GLU A 372 3.18 10.34 6.45
C GLU A 372 3.04 10.79 7.91
N ALA A 373 3.14 12.09 8.17
CA ALA A 373 2.98 12.63 9.53
C ALA A 373 1.59 12.36 10.10
N GLU A 374 0.53 12.53 9.31
CA GLU A 374 -0.83 12.25 9.75
C GLU A 374 -1.07 10.74 9.95
N ALA A 375 -0.44 9.88 9.15
CA ALA A 375 -0.50 8.44 9.35
C ALA A 375 0.08 8.01 10.71
N VAL A 376 1.18 8.63 11.16
CA VAL A 376 1.74 8.44 12.50
C VAL A 376 0.72 8.85 13.57
N ASP A 377 0.16 10.05 13.45
CA ASP A 377 -0.83 10.57 14.40
C ASP A 377 -2.07 9.68 14.49
N ALA A 378 -2.56 9.17 13.37
CA ALA A 378 -3.71 8.28 13.30
C ALA A 378 -3.57 7.05 14.21
N ARG A 379 -2.37 6.50 14.30
CA ARG A 379 -2.10 5.28 15.10
C ARG A 379 -2.04 5.57 16.58
N VAL A 380 -1.48 6.72 16.96
CA VAL A 380 -1.43 7.19 18.35
C VAL A 380 -2.82 7.58 18.84
N PHE A 381 -3.56 8.39 18.06
CA PHE A 381 -4.96 8.76 18.36
C PHE A 381 -5.89 7.55 18.39
N GLY A 382 -5.60 6.53 17.59
CA GLY A 382 -6.29 5.24 17.61
C GLY A 382 -5.99 4.39 18.86
N GLY A 383 -4.92 4.70 19.58
CA GLY A 383 -4.52 3.98 20.80
C GLY A 383 -3.84 2.64 20.55
N MET A 384 -3.44 2.36 19.31
CA MET A 384 -2.96 1.04 18.89
C MET A 384 -1.44 0.91 18.93
N HIS A 385 -0.71 2.04 18.90
CA HIS A 385 0.73 2.09 18.78
C HIS A 385 1.35 3.21 19.62
N PHE A 386 2.57 3.00 20.06
CA PHE A 386 3.45 4.04 20.57
C PHE A 386 3.99 4.87 19.38
N ARG A 387 4.16 6.19 19.61
CA ARG A 387 4.61 7.14 18.57
C ARG A 387 5.94 6.75 17.95
N THR A 388 6.92 6.40 18.78
CA THR A 388 8.26 6.01 18.33
C THR A 388 8.21 4.85 17.34
N GLY A 389 7.40 3.81 17.60
CA GLY A 389 7.21 2.68 16.67
C GLY A 389 6.59 3.08 15.34
N CYS A 390 5.76 4.15 15.33
CA CYS A 390 5.16 4.68 14.10
C CYS A 390 6.16 5.50 13.28
N VAL A 391 6.95 6.37 13.93
CA VAL A 391 7.98 7.18 13.26
C VAL A 391 9.09 6.32 12.68
N VAL A 392 9.55 5.32 13.43
CA VAL A 392 10.53 4.35 12.92
C VAL A 392 9.94 3.54 11.76
N GLY A 393 8.64 3.24 11.82
CA GLY A 393 7.92 2.56 10.76
C GLY A 393 7.99 3.29 9.41
N ILE A 394 7.72 4.60 9.36
CA ILE A 394 7.88 5.40 8.14
C ILE A 394 9.29 5.20 7.56
N ARG A 395 10.32 5.41 8.36
CA ARG A 395 11.72 5.32 7.92
C ARG A 395 12.12 3.92 7.44
N GLN A 396 11.56 2.88 8.04
CA GLN A 396 11.78 1.49 7.62
C GLN A 396 11.14 1.26 6.25
N GLY A 397 9.89 1.66 6.06
CA GLY A 397 9.18 1.56 4.79
C GLY A 397 9.87 2.36 3.68
N GLU A 398 10.32 3.59 3.94
CA GLU A 398 11.09 4.40 2.97
C GLU A 398 12.35 3.66 2.48
N LYS A 399 13.07 2.95 3.37
CA LYS A 399 14.25 2.16 2.95
C LYS A 399 13.86 1.05 1.98
N VAL A 400 12.74 0.34 2.24
CA VAL A 400 12.22 -0.71 1.36
C VAL A 400 11.76 -0.13 0.02
N GLY A 401 10.92 0.91 0.02
CA GLY A 401 10.42 1.55 -1.20
C GLY A 401 11.55 2.07 -2.08
N ARG A 402 12.57 2.70 -1.48
CA ARG A 402 13.78 3.16 -2.16
C ARG A 402 14.54 2.01 -2.81
N PHE A 403 14.72 0.92 -2.07
CA PHE A 403 15.44 -0.25 -2.59
C PHE A 403 14.70 -0.87 -3.78
N VAL A 404 13.39 -1.05 -3.67
CA VAL A 404 12.56 -1.63 -4.73
C VAL A 404 12.65 -0.84 -6.03
N ILE A 405 12.43 0.49 -5.99
CA ILE A 405 12.49 1.31 -7.22
C ILE A 405 13.90 1.38 -7.84
N GLN A 406 14.95 1.20 -7.03
CA GLN A 406 16.33 1.20 -7.50
C GLN A 406 16.77 -0.15 -8.11
N HIS A 407 16.12 -1.26 -7.77
CA HIS A 407 16.60 -2.60 -8.12
C HIS A 407 15.65 -3.40 -9.00
N ALA A 408 14.39 -2.97 -9.18
CA ALA A 408 13.41 -3.68 -9.99
C ALA A 408 12.91 -2.86 -11.18
N LEU A 409 12.49 -3.56 -12.23
CA LEU A 409 11.75 -3.01 -13.37
C LEU A 409 12.42 -1.78 -14.00
N LYS A 410 13.75 -1.83 -14.16
CA LYS A 410 14.55 -0.72 -14.70
C LYS A 410 14.27 -0.51 -16.18
N GLU A 411 14.54 0.70 -16.66
CA GLU A 411 14.50 0.99 -18.10
C GLU A 411 15.53 0.14 -18.87
N VAL A 412 15.09 -0.44 -19.97
CA VAL A 412 15.99 -1.17 -20.88
C VAL A 412 16.85 -0.19 -21.65
N LYS A 413 18.16 -0.26 -21.47
CA LYS A 413 19.13 0.63 -22.12
C LYS A 413 19.01 0.58 -23.66
N GLY A 414 18.89 1.72 -24.30
CA GLY A 414 18.84 1.87 -25.76
C GLY A 414 17.44 2.00 -26.35
N LYS A 415 16.39 1.98 -25.54
CA LYS A 415 15.00 2.30 -25.92
C LYS A 415 14.51 3.54 -25.18
N GLY A 416 15.33 4.60 -25.18
CA GLY A 416 14.88 5.92 -24.74
C GLY A 416 13.70 6.39 -25.59
N LYS A 417 12.80 7.19 -25.03
CA LYS A 417 11.68 7.81 -25.73
C LYS A 417 12.18 8.36 -27.07
N ASP A 418 11.80 7.72 -28.16
CA ASP A 418 11.82 8.42 -29.46
C ASP A 418 10.82 9.56 -29.28
N ASN A 419 11.35 10.79 -29.17
CA ASN A 419 10.56 12.00 -29.11
C ASN A 419 9.74 12.09 -30.39
N HIS A 420 8.45 11.88 -30.28
CA HIS A 420 7.46 12.26 -31.30
C HIS A 420 6.77 13.54 -30.87
#